data_377a39ee3bf7ea69ec3f70ed030a74c2
#
_entry.id   377a39ee3bf7ea69ec3f70ed030a74c2
#
_cell.length_a   1.000
_cell.length_b   1.000
_cell.length_c   1.000
_cell.angle_alpha   90.00
_cell.angle_beta   90.00
_cell.angle_gamma   90.00
#
_symmetry.space_group_name_H-M   'P 1'
#
loop_
_entity.id
_entity.type
_entity.pdbx_description
1 polymer ?
#
loop_
_entity_poly.entity_id
_entity_poly.type
_entity_poly.pdbx_seq_one_letter_code
_entity_poly.pdbx_strand_id
1 'polypeptide(L)'
;DAEEEFLSKLENRADPEDKRKIIGATFIDVFEREAKALDGVEWLAQGTIYPDVIESAASKFGKAHVIKSHHNVGGLPERMSLKLVEPLRDLFKDEVRKIGIFLGLPESLVMRHPFPGPGLGVRILGEVKKEYADTLREADSIFLEELRNSGLYETVAQAFAVYLPVKSVGVVGDARRYEHVIALRAVETIDFMTARWARLPYEFIAVSYTHLTLPTMDS
;
A
#
# COMPACT_ATOMS: atom_id res chain seq x y z
N ASP A 1 12.67 -13.45 -4.14
CA ASP A 1 11.31 -13.23 -4.66
C ASP A 1 10.35 -14.20 -3.96
N ALA A 2 9.18 -13.72 -3.55
CA ALA A 2 8.17 -14.50 -2.84
C ALA A 2 6.75 -14.32 -3.44
N GLU A 3 6.65 -13.78 -4.67
CA GLU A 3 5.37 -13.48 -5.31
C GLU A 3 4.47 -14.71 -5.37
N GLU A 4 5.00 -15.84 -5.79
CA GLU A 4 4.25 -17.08 -5.96
C GLU A 4 3.71 -17.62 -4.63
N GLU A 5 4.50 -17.49 -3.54
CA GLU A 5 4.08 -17.88 -2.19
C GLU A 5 2.92 -17.02 -1.69
N PHE A 6 2.97 -15.70 -1.91
CA PHE A 6 1.86 -14.81 -1.54
C PHE A 6 0.61 -15.09 -2.36
N LEU A 7 0.73 -15.24 -3.68
CA LEU A 7 -0.41 -15.47 -4.56
C LEU A 7 -1.11 -16.80 -4.23
N SER A 8 -0.35 -17.89 -4.01
CA SER A 8 -0.93 -19.19 -3.68
C SER A 8 -1.70 -19.19 -2.35
N LYS A 9 -1.20 -18.49 -1.32
CA LYS A 9 -1.90 -18.35 -0.03
C LYS A 9 -3.14 -17.44 -0.10
N LEU A 10 -3.20 -16.54 -1.07
CA LEU A 10 -4.33 -15.63 -1.31
C LEU A 10 -5.37 -16.18 -2.27
N GLU A 11 -5.14 -17.36 -2.84
CA GLU A 11 -6.07 -18.00 -3.74
C GLU A 11 -7.45 -18.20 -3.07
N ASN A 12 -8.53 -17.85 -3.78
CA ASN A 12 -9.91 -17.90 -3.30
C ASN A 12 -10.20 -17.04 -2.05
N ARG A 13 -9.34 -16.05 -1.73
CA ARG A 13 -9.53 -15.13 -0.62
C ARG A 13 -10.04 -13.78 -1.12
N ALA A 14 -11.31 -13.48 -0.81
CA ALA A 14 -11.96 -12.23 -1.22
C ALA A 14 -12.09 -11.23 -0.08
N ASP A 15 -12.22 -11.71 1.17
CA ASP A 15 -12.39 -10.85 2.33
C ASP A 15 -11.14 -10.03 2.62
N PRO A 16 -11.23 -8.69 2.78
CA PRO A 16 -10.07 -7.84 3.00
C PRO A 16 -9.31 -8.13 4.30
N GLU A 17 -10.00 -8.53 5.37
CA GLU A 17 -9.37 -8.81 6.65
C GLU A 17 -8.63 -10.15 6.60
N ASP A 18 -9.19 -11.16 5.94
CA ASP A 18 -8.50 -12.43 5.70
C ASP A 18 -7.23 -12.22 4.86
N LYS A 19 -7.31 -11.41 3.80
CA LYS A 19 -6.13 -11.05 3.00
C LYS A 19 -5.05 -10.40 3.87
N ARG A 20 -5.43 -9.44 4.72
CA ARG A 20 -4.48 -8.74 5.60
C ARG A 20 -3.78 -9.71 6.55
N LYS A 21 -4.52 -10.63 7.16
CA LYS A 21 -3.97 -11.66 8.06
C LYS A 21 -3.02 -12.60 7.32
N ILE A 22 -3.43 -13.09 6.15
CA ILE A 22 -2.61 -13.99 5.32
C ILE A 22 -1.32 -13.29 4.87
N ILE A 23 -1.42 -12.07 4.36
CA ILE A 23 -0.26 -11.30 3.92
C ILE A 23 0.69 -11.06 5.09
N GLY A 24 0.17 -10.63 6.24
CA GLY A 24 0.98 -10.40 7.43
C GLY A 24 1.69 -11.66 7.93
N ALA A 25 1.00 -12.80 8.00
CA ALA A 25 1.58 -14.07 8.39
C ALA A 25 2.64 -14.55 7.40
N THR A 26 2.35 -14.46 6.10
CA THR A 26 3.29 -14.86 5.02
C THR A 26 4.56 -14.00 5.06
N PHE A 27 4.41 -12.70 5.33
CA PHE A 27 5.54 -11.79 5.46
C PHE A 27 6.50 -12.25 6.57
N ILE A 28 5.95 -12.64 7.71
CA ILE A 28 6.74 -13.15 8.83
C ILE A 28 7.42 -14.48 8.47
N ASP A 29 6.71 -15.40 7.82
CA ASP A 29 7.27 -16.68 7.37
C ASP A 29 8.48 -16.48 6.44
N VAL A 30 8.34 -15.55 5.47
CA VAL A 30 9.43 -15.19 4.56
C VAL A 30 10.60 -14.58 5.32
N PHE A 31 10.33 -13.62 6.23
CA PHE A 31 11.38 -13.00 7.04
C PHE A 31 12.14 -14.01 7.90
N GLU A 32 11.45 -14.92 8.56
CA GLU A 32 12.10 -15.96 9.38
C GLU A 32 12.99 -16.86 8.53
N ARG A 33 12.54 -17.23 7.33
CA ARG A 33 13.30 -18.06 6.41
C ARG A 33 14.57 -17.37 5.95
N GLU A 34 14.47 -16.12 5.51
CA GLU A 34 15.60 -15.34 5.04
C GLU A 34 16.58 -15.02 6.19
N ALA A 35 16.08 -14.69 7.37
CA ALA A 35 16.92 -14.42 8.56
C ALA A 35 17.74 -15.66 8.98
N LYS A 36 17.16 -16.85 8.88
CA LYS A 36 17.85 -18.12 9.18
C LYS A 36 18.93 -18.47 8.15
N ALA A 37 18.81 -17.94 6.94
CA ALA A 37 19.84 -18.13 5.89
C ALA A 37 21.05 -17.20 6.05
N LEU A 38 20.97 -16.22 6.96
CA LEU A 38 22.04 -15.26 7.24
C LEU A 38 22.73 -15.62 8.57
N ASP A 39 24.05 -15.84 8.53
CA ASP A 39 24.81 -16.09 9.73
C ASP A 39 24.96 -14.84 10.61
N GLY A 40 24.79 -14.98 11.91
CA GLY A 40 25.07 -13.92 12.89
C GLY A 40 24.01 -12.82 12.97
N VAL A 41 22.84 -12.99 12.37
CA VAL A 41 21.72 -12.04 12.51
C VAL A 41 21.01 -12.25 13.85
N GLU A 42 21.12 -11.27 14.73
CA GLU A 42 20.50 -11.29 16.05
C GLU A 42 19.33 -10.29 16.18
N TRP A 43 19.28 -9.28 15.34
CA TRP A 43 18.38 -8.15 15.47
C TRP A 43 17.56 -7.92 14.22
N LEU A 44 16.27 -7.58 14.43
CA LEU A 44 15.38 -7.06 13.38
C LEU A 44 15.12 -5.58 13.65
N ALA A 45 15.46 -4.72 12.68
CA ALA A 45 15.10 -3.32 12.70
C ALA A 45 13.67 -3.14 12.19
N GLN A 46 12.83 -2.45 12.97
CA GLN A 46 11.45 -2.15 12.61
C GLN A 46 11.20 -0.64 12.65
N GLY A 47 10.55 -0.12 11.63
CA GLY A 47 10.22 1.29 11.48
C GLY A 47 8.95 1.72 12.21
N THR A 48 8.67 1.17 13.40
CA THR A 48 7.57 1.58 14.26
C THR A 48 7.73 3.05 14.63
N ILE A 49 6.66 3.83 14.53
CA ILE A 49 6.61 5.23 14.95
C ILE A 49 5.60 5.43 16.09
N TYR A 50 5.64 6.58 16.74
CA TYR A 50 4.82 6.85 17.94
C TYR A 50 3.31 6.69 17.72
N PRO A 51 2.70 7.10 16.59
CA PRO A 51 1.29 6.82 16.29
C PRO A 51 0.94 5.32 16.31
N ASP A 52 1.83 4.45 15.82
CA ASP A 52 1.60 3.00 15.84
C ASP A 52 1.52 2.46 17.27
N VAL A 53 2.35 3.02 18.17
CA VAL A 53 2.36 2.66 19.60
C VAL A 53 1.06 3.05 20.28
N ILE A 54 0.55 4.27 20.04
CA ILE A 54 -0.70 4.76 20.61
C ILE A 54 -1.88 3.92 20.13
N GLU A 55 -1.97 3.64 18.82
CA GLU A 55 -3.04 2.85 18.24
C GLU A 55 -3.08 1.42 18.82
N SER A 56 -1.91 0.83 19.03
CA SER A 56 -1.82 -0.51 19.64
C SER A 56 -2.20 -0.51 21.12
N ALA A 57 -1.87 0.53 21.85
CA ALA A 57 -2.28 0.67 23.25
C ALA A 57 -3.79 0.84 23.38
N ALA A 58 -4.42 1.63 22.51
CA ALA A 58 -5.87 1.84 22.49
C ALA A 58 -6.65 0.54 22.22
N SER A 59 -6.11 -0.36 21.40
CA SER A 59 -6.73 -1.66 21.10
C SER A 59 -6.77 -2.60 22.31
N LYS A 60 -5.80 -2.51 23.24
CA LYS A 60 -5.76 -3.31 24.48
C LYS A 60 -6.83 -2.88 25.49
N PHE A 61 -7.34 -1.67 25.43
CA PHE A 61 -8.35 -1.16 26.36
C PHE A 61 -9.81 -1.36 25.89
N GLY A 62 -10.06 -2.12 24.84
CA GLY A 62 -11.39 -2.64 24.46
C GLY A 62 -12.41 -1.62 24.01
N LYS A 63 -12.04 -0.36 23.70
CA LYS A 63 -12.96 0.72 23.29
C LYS A 63 -12.90 1.11 21.82
N ALA A 64 -11.98 0.55 21.06
CA ALA A 64 -11.93 0.77 19.62
C ALA A 64 -11.95 -0.58 18.90
N HIS A 65 -12.78 -0.70 17.88
CA HIS A 65 -12.61 -1.77 16.88
C HIS A 65 -11.16 -1.71 16.40
N VAL A 66 -10.47 -2.86 16.44
CA VAL A 66 -9.07 -3.00 16.04
C VAL A 66 -8.94 -2.55 14.58
N ILE A 67 -8.65 -1.28 14.36
CA ILE A 67 -8.54 -0.70 13.02
C ILE A 67 -7.25 -1.16 12.32
N LYS A 68 -6.24 -1.58 13.09
CA LYS A 68 -4.94 -2.00 12.54
C LYS A 68 -4.37 -3.20 13.30
N SER A 69 -4.62 -4.39 12.78
CA SER A 69 -4.01 -5.65 13.24
C SER A 69 -2.66 -5.96 12.56
N HIS A 70 -2.13 -5.05 11.72
CA HIS A 70 -0.99 -5.30 10.84
C HIS A 70 0.30 -4.58 11.24
N HIS A 71 0.26 -3.77 12.29
CA HIS A 71 1.49 -3.26 12.90
C HIS A 71 1.89 -4.22 14.01
N ASN A 72 3.05 -4.86 13.89
CA ASN A 72 3.66 -5.68 14.93
C ASN A 72 4.12 -4.82 16.13
N VAL A 73 3.26 -3.91 16.59
CA VAL A 73 3.53 -3.10 17.77
C VAL A 73 3.24 -3.96 19.00
N GLY A 74 4.26 -4.37 19.68
CA GLY A 74 4.16 -5.22 20.87
C GLY A 74 5.05 -6.44 20.84
N GLY A 75 5.84 -6.60 19.82
CA GLY A 75 6.85 -7.65 19.72
C GLY A 75 6.71 -8.54 18.51
N LEU A 76 7.79 -9.22 18.19
CA LEU A 76 7.84 -10.30 17.24
C LEU A 76 7.00 -11.47 17.73
N PRO A 77 6.46 -12.33 16.85
CA PRO A 77 5.87 -13.59 17.25
C PRO A 77 6.83 -14.36 18.19
N GLU A 78 6.28 -15.02 19.21
CA GLU A 78 7.08 -15.80 20.20
C GLU A 78 8.03 -16.82 19.54
N ARG A 79 7.70 -17.27 18.34
CA ARG A 79 8.53 -18.19 17.54
C ARG A 79 9.76 -17.52 16.91
N MET A 80 9.83 -16.20 16.87
CA MET A 80 10.94 -15.47 16.27
C MET A 80 12.06 -15.25 17.27
N SER A 81 13.25 -15.77 16.99
CA SER A 81 14.42 -15.68 17.86
C SER A 81 15.18 -14.35 17.78
N LEU A 82 14.77 -13.44 16.89
CA LEU A 82 15.40 -12.14 16.70
C LEU A 82 15.00 -11.14 17.80
N LYS A 83 15.96 -10.34 18.23
CA LYS A 83 15.70 -9.18 19.09
C LYS A 83 15.19 -8.03 18.23
N LEU A 84 14.29 -7.22 18.77
CA LEU A 84 13.70 -6.09 18.06
C LEU A 84 14.47 -4.79 18.37
N VAL A 85 14.75 -3.98 17.36
CA VAL A 85 15.24 -2.62 17.50
C VAL A 85 14.31 -1.66 16.75
N GLU A 86 13.77 -0.68 17.46
CA GLU A 86 12.78 0.29 16.95
C GLU A 86 13.28 1.73 17.16
N PRO A 87 14.20 2.19 16.33
CA PRO A 87 14.88 3.48 16.56
C PRO A 87 13.98 4.71 16.35
N LEU A 88 12.81 4.55 15.73
CA LEU A 88 11.86 5.62 15.42
C LEU A 88 10.64 5.61 16.33
N ARG A 89 10.59 4.73 17.33
CA ARG A 89 9.40 4.42 18.15
C ARG A 89 8.76 5.63 18.83
N ASP A 90 9.57 6.60 19.23
CA ASP A 90 9.12 7.78 19.97
C ASP A 90 8.94 9.02 19.08
N LEU A 91 9.01 8.85 17.76
CA LEU A 91 8.96 9.94 16.80
C LEU A 91 7.63 9.97 16.05
N PHE A 92 7.16 11.17 15.72
CA PHE A 92 6.07 11.39 14.78
C PHE A 92 6.57 11.32 13.33
N LYS A 93 5.64 11.11 12.41
CA LYS A 93 5.94 10.92 10.99
C LYS A 93 6.66 12.11 10.35
N ASP A 94 6.31 13.32 10.74
CA ASP A 94 6.97 14.54 10.26
C ASP A 94 8.40 14.67 10.78
N GLU A 95 8.68 14.23 12.01
CA GLU A 95 10.03 14.17 12.57
C GLU A 95 10.88 13.12 11.84
N VAL A 96 10.32 11.94 11.58
CA VAL A 96 11.00 10.89 10.79
C VAL A 96 11.34 11.39 9.40
N ARG A 97 10.45 12.14 8.74
CA ARG A 97 10.71 12.74 7.44
C ARG A 97 11.85 13.75 7.50
N LYS A 98 11.88 14.62 8.51
CA LYS A 98 12.99 15.58 8.72
C LYS A 98 14.33 14.87 8.92
N ILE A 99 14.33 13.80 9.70
CA ILE A 99 15.54 12.97 9.89
C ILE A 99 15.96 12.32 8.56
N GLY A 100 15.02 11.79 7.78
CA GLY A 100 15.29 11.22 6.47
C GLY A 100 15.98 12.21 5.52
N ILE A 101 15.45 13.44 5.43
CA ILE A 101 16.06 14.52 4.63
C ILE A 101 17.45 14.87 5.18
N PHE A 102 17.59 15.02 6.50
CA PHE A 102 18.88 15.31 7.13
C PHE A 102 19.93 14.24 6.86
N LEU A 103 19.55 12.96 6.78
CA LEU A 103 20.40 11.84 6.43
C LEU A 103 20.69 11.72 4.92
N GLY A 104 20.17 12.63 4.10
CA GLY A 104 20.41 12.67 2.67
C GLY A 104 19.56 11.70 1.85
N LEU A 105 18.45 11.19 2.39
CA LEU A 105 17.52 10.41 1.60
C LEU A 105 16.84 11.30 0.54
N PRO A 106 16.60 10.80 -0.69
CA PRO A 106 15.88 11.54 -1.72
C PRO A 106 14.50 11.99 -1.22
N GLU A 107 14.15 13.24 -1.46
CA GLU A 107 12.86 13.81 -1.05
C GLU A 107 11.68 13.00 -1.62
N SER A 108 11.79 12.53 -2.86
CA SER A 108 10.79 11.67 -3.49
C SER A 108 10.53 10.35 -2.74
N LEU A 109 11.51 9.86 -2.00
CA LEU A 109 11.35 8.68 -1.15
C LEU A 109 10.71 9.06 0.20
N VAL A 110 11.19 10.14 0.82
CA VAL A 110 10.75 10.61 2.14
C VAL A 110 9.29 11.10 2.12
N MET A 111 8.92 11.81 1.04
CA MET A 111 7.58 12.41 0.85
C MET A 111 6.58 11.46 0.17
N ARG A 112 6.96 10.20 -0.05
CA ARG A 112 6.07 9.21 -0.64
C ARG A 112 4.76 9.09 0.16
N HIS A 113 3.64 8.97 -0.56
CA HIS A 113 2.33 8.74 0.05
C HIS A 113 2.34 7.50 0.94
N PRO A 114 1.67 7.53 2.10
CA PRO A 114 1.55 6.36 2.94
C PRO A 114 0.75 5.27 2.23
N PHE A 115 1.25 4.05 2.33
CA PHE A 115 0.58 2.87 1.80
C PHE A 115 0.25 1.91 2.93
N PRO A 116 -0.92 1.25 2.91
CA PRO A 116 -1.21 0.20 3.87
C PRO A 116 -0.23 -0.96 3.70
N GLY A 117 0.20 -1.60 4.79
CA GLY A 117 1.14 -2.71 4.80
C GLY A 117 0.80 -3.84 3.81
N PRO A 118 -0.49 -4.29 3.69
CA PRO A 118 -0.89 -5.30 2.73
C PRO A 118 -0.80 -4.89 1.25
N GLY A 119 -0.58 -3.61 0.96
CA GLY A 119 -0.27 -3.11 -0.38
C GLY A 119 -1.36 -3.41 -1.43
N LEU A 120 -0.93 -4.01 -2.55
CA LEU A 120 -1.80 -4.30 -3.70
C LEU A 120 -2.94 -5.27 -3.36
N GLY A 121 -2.71 -6.25 -2.49
CA GLY A 121 -3.70 -7.30 -2.21
C GLY A 121 -5.04 -6.79 -1.69
N VAL A 122 -5.05 -5.70 -0.89
CA VAL A 122 -6.30 -5.10 -0.39
C VAL A 122 -6.91 -4.08 -1.35
N ARG A 123 -6.19 -3.68 -2.38
CA ARG A 123 -6.67 -2.78 -3.44
C ARG A 123 -7.29 -3.54 -4.63
N ILE A 124 -7.19 -4.85 -4.64
CA ILE A 124 -7.94 -5.72 -5.55
C ILE A 124 -9.19 -6.18 -4.80
N LEU A 125 -10.37 -5.74 -5.21
CA LEU A 125 -11.62 -6.20 -4.63
C LEU A 125 -11.89 -7.63 -5.10
N GLY A 126 -12.29 -8.50 -4.15
CA GLY A 126 -12.46 -9.93 -4.48
C GLY A 126 -11.15 -10.71 -4.45
N GLU A 127 -11.05 -11.77 -5.21
CA GLU A 127 -9.87 -12.66 -5.28
C GLU A 127 -8.64 -11.95 -5.83
N VAL A 128 -7.47 -12.28 -5.29
CA VAL A 128 -6.19 -11.76 -5.79
C VAL A 128 -5.62 -12.71 -6.84
N LYS A 129 -5.44 -12.21 -8.05
CA LYS A 129 -4.79 -12.92 -9.15
C LYS A 129 -3.59 -12.12 -9.65
N LYS A 130 -2.60 -12.82 -10.19
CA LYS A 130 -1.40 -12.17 -10.74
C LYS A 130 -1.76 -11.15 -11.82
N GLU A 131 -2.62 -11.51 -12.76
CA GLU A 131 -3.07 -10.63 -13.85
C GLU A 131 -3.76 -9.35 -13.33
N TYR A 132 -4.53 -9.44 -12.23
CA TYR A 132 -5.17 -8.30 -11.60
C TYR A 132 -4.16 -7.40 -10.89
N ALA A 133 -3.16 -8.02 -10.26
CA ALA A 133 -2.09 -7.29 -9.60
C ALA A 133 -1.20 -6.55 -10.61
N ASP A 134 -0.90 -7.17 -11.74
CA ASP A 134 -0.09 -6.56 -12.79
C ASP A 134 -0.83 -5.37 -13.43
N THR A 135 -2.09 -5.55 -13.81
CA THR A 135 -2.95 -4.45 -14.31
C THR A 135 -3.05 -3.30 -13.29
N LEU A 136 -3.21 -3.64 -12.00
CA LEU A 136 -3.30 -2.62 -10.96
C LEU A 136 -1.97 -1.86 -10.76
N ARG A 137 -0.82 -2.53 -10.84
CA ARG A 137 0.50 -1.88 -10.77
C ARG A 137 0.69 -0.87 -11.90
N GLU A 138 0.30 -1.27 -13.12
CA GLU A 138 0.39 -0.41 -14.29
C GLU A 138 -0.52 0.81 -14.16
N ALA A 139 -1.79 0.60 -13.83
CA ALA A 139 -2.74 1.69 -13.62
C ALA A 139 -2.31 2.65 -12.50
N ASP A 140 -1.78 2.10 -11.39
CA ASP A 140 -1.28 2.88 -10.26
C ASP A 140 -0.05 3.72 -10.66
N SER A 141 0.85 3.14 -11.45
CA SER A 141 2.05 3.82 -11.96
C SER A 141 1.66 5.02 -12.84
N ILE A 142 0.77 4.81 -13.80
CA ILE A 142 0.27 5.86 -14.69
C ILE A 142 -0.37 6.99 -13.87
N PHE A 143 -1.27 6.65 -12.96
CA PHE A 143 -1.98 7.66 -12.16
C PHE A 143 -1.03 8.49 -11.28
N LEU A 144 -0.07 7.84 -10.64
CA LEU A 144 0.91 8.53 -9.80
C LEU A 144 1.91 9.36 -10.60
N GLU A 145 2.26 8.92 -11.81
CA GLU A 145 3.11 9.67 -12.72
C GLU A 145 2.41 10.94 -13.21
N GLU A 146 1.13 10.84 -13.59
CA GLU A 146 0.33 12.00 -13.98
C GLU A 146 0.20 13.01 -12.84
N LEU A 147 0.01 12.54 -11.59
CA LEU A 147 -0.02 13.42 -10.41
C LEU A 147 1.31 14.18 -10.23
N ARG A 148 2.45 13.51 -10.47
CA ARG A 148 3.76 14.15 -10.37
C ARG A 148 3.98 15.16 -11.49
N ASN A 149 3.69 14.77 -12.72
CA ASN A 149 3.86 15.62 -13.91
C ASN A 149 3.00 16.89 -13.84
N SER A 150 1.83 16.79 -13.20
CA SER A 150 0.91 17.91 -13.00
C SER A 150 1.22 18.75 -11.74
N GLY A 151 2.24 18.38 -10.95
CA GLY A 151 2.56 19.04 -9.67
C GLY A 151 1.49 18.85 -8.59
N LEU A 152 0.61 17.87 -8.74
CA LEU A 152 -0.50 17.62 -7.81
C LEU A 152 -0.17 16.55 -6.76
N TYR A 153 0.93 15.83 -6.92
CA TYR A 153 1.29 14.72 -6.02
C TYR A 153 1.39 15.15 -4.56
N GLU A 154 1.98 16.30 -4.29
CA GLU A 154 2.17 16.82 -2.94
C GLU A 154 0.92 17.52 -2.38
N THR A 155 -0.06 17.84 -3.23
CA THR A 155 -1.31 18.49 -2.80
C THR A 155 -2.31 17.49 -2.23
N VAL A 156 -2.14 16.21 -2.53
CA VAL A 156 -2.97 15.13 -1.99
C VAL A 156 -2.22 14.33 -0.94
N ALA A 157 -2.90 13.92 0.11
CA ALA A 157 -2.28 13.17 1.20
C ALA A 157 -2.05 11.69 0.84
N GLN A 158 -2.92 11.14 0.00
CA GLN A 158 -2.82 9.77 -0.52
C GLN A 158 -3.57 9.65 -1.84
N ALA A 159 -2.95 9.00 -2.82
CA ALA A 159 -3.58 8.64 -4.08
C ALA A 159 -3.17 7.24 -4.51
N PHE A 160 -4.10 6.49 -5.08
CA PHE A 160 -3.87 5.15 -5.62
C PHE A 160 -5.02 4.67 -6.51
N ALA A 161 -4.74 3.66 -7.32
CA ALA A 161 -5.72 2.92 -8.09
C ALA A 161 -6.28 1.72 -7.28
N VAL A 162 -7.52 1.33 -7.56
CA VAL A 162 -8.21 0.15 -7.00
C VAL A 162 -8.74 -0.68 -8.15
N TYR A 163 -8.47 -1.97 -8.15
CA TYR A 163 -8.96 -2.90 -9.14
C TYR A 163 -10.31 -3.48 -8.73
N LEU A 164 -11.28 -3.37 -9.64
CA LEU A 164 -12.62 -3.91 -9.50
C LEU A 164 -12.80 -5.09 -10.47
N PRO A 165 -13.01 -6.33 -10.00
CA PRO A 165 -13.17 -7.52 -10.84
C PRO A 165 -14.56 -7.57 -11.49
N VAL A 166 -15.07 -6.44 -11.91
CA VAL A 166 -16.31 -6.29 -12.67
C VAL A 166 -15.97 -5.77 -14.05
N LYS A 167 -16.68 -6.25 -15.06
CA LYS A 167 -16.46 -5.85 -16.44
C LYS A 167 -17.46 -4.77 -16.83
N SER A 168 -16.93 -3.74 -17.47
CA SER A 168 -17.72 -2.70 -18.13
C SER A 168 -17.59 -2.85 -19.64
N VAL A 169 -18.60 -2.45 -20.37
CA VAL A 169 -18.54 -2.39 -21.83
C VAL A 169 -17.88 -1.10 -22.25
N GLY A 170 -16.81 -1.22 -23.02
CA GLY A 170 -16.17 -0.11 -23.74
C GLY A 170 -16.36 -0.28 -25.24
N VAL A 171 -16.27 0.82 -25.96
CA VAL A 171 -16.25 0.83 -27.44
C VAL A 171 -14.90 1.38 -27.88
N VAL A 172 -14.12 0.57 -28.58
CA VAL A 172 -12.83 0.96 -29.15
C VAL A 172 -12.91 0.73 -30.65
N GLY A 173 -12.95 1.80 -31.42
CA GLY A 173 -13.29 1.75 -32.85
C GLY A 173 -14.72 1.19 -33.03
N ASP A 174 -14.87 0.19 -33.87
CA ASP A 174 -16.17 -0.45 -34.18
C ASP A 174 -16.43 -1.71 -33.29
N ALA A 175 -15.54 -2.04 -32.35
CA ALA A 175 -15.64 -3.25 -31.56
C ALA A 175 -16.05 -2.95 -30.10
N ARG A 176 -16.94 -3.79 -29.56
CA ARG A 176 -17.23 -3.80 -28.13
C ARG A 176 -16.15 -4.57 -27.41
N ARG A 177 -15.58 -3.99 -26.36
CA ARG A 177 -14.67 -4.64 -25.43
C ARG A 177 -15.27 -4.70 -24.04
N TYR A 178 -14.98 -5.77 -23.34
CA TYR A 178 -15.40 -5.98 -21.94
C TYR A 178 -14.16 -5.99 -21.07
N GLU A 179 -13.83 -4.81 -20.51
CA GLU A 179 -12.62 -4.62 -19.73
C GLU A 179 -12.96 -4.46 -18.25
N HIS A 180 -11.99 -4.78 -17.37
CA HIS A 180 -12.15 -4.58 -15.95
C HIS A 180 -12.11 -3.09 -15.58
N VAL A 181 -12.76 -2.76 -14.48
CA VAL A 181 -12.87 -1.37 -14.02
C VAL A 181 -11.73 -1.04 -13.05
N ILE A 182 -11.09 0.10 -13.26
CA ILE A 182 -10.15 0.71 -12.32
C ILE A 182 -10.83 1.93 -11.69
N ALA A 183 -10.86 1.98 -10.36
CA ALA A 183 -11.30 3.16 -9.63
C ALA A 183 -10.08 3.94 -9.14
N LEU A 184 -10.04 5.24 -9.38
CA LEU A 184 -9.01 6.13 -8.87
C LEU A 184 -9.47 6.72 -7.53
N ARG A 185 -8.57 6.72 -6.56
CA ARG A 185 -8.81 7.34 -5.26
C ARG A 185 -7.72 8.36 -4.97
N ALA A 186 -8.13 9.58 -4.65
CA ALA A 186 -7.26 10.61 -4.11
C ALA A 186 -7.95 11.30 -2.95
N VAL A 187 -7.25 11.48 -1.84
CA VAL A 187 -7.79 12.07 -0.62
C VAL A 187 -6.88 13.15 -0.07
N GLU A 188 -7.50 14.16 0.53
CA GLU A 188 -6.87 15.17 1.35
C GLU A 188 -7.18 14.89 2.82
N THR A 189 -6.18 14.96 3.66
CA THR A 189 -6.30 14.81 5.11
C THR A 189 -5.09 15.43 5.80
N ILE A 190 -5.26 15.85 7.04
CA ILE A 190 -4.18 16.35 7.87
C ILE A 190 -3.64 15.23 8.78
N ASP A 191 -4.52 14.45 9.34
CA ASP A 191 -4.22 13.49 10.42
C ASP A 191 -4.59 12.03 10.10
N PHE A 192 -5.11 11.76 8.91
CA PHE A 192 -5.68 10.48 8.47
C PHE A 192 -6.86 9.96 9.32
N MET A 193 -7.32 10.74 10.29
CA MET A 193 -8.54 10.44 11.07
C MET A 193 -9.79 10.90 10.32
N THR A 194 -9.69 12.07 9.69
CA THR A 194 -10.74 12.63 8.84
C THR A 194 -10.17 12.88 7.45
N ALA A 195 -10.76 12.28 6.44
CA ALA A 195 -10.33 12.43 5.06
C ALA A 195 -11.50 12.90 4.19
N ARG A 196 -11.19 13.77 3.24
CA ARG A 196 -12.12 14.15 2.16
C ARG A 196 -11.52 13.76 0.82
N TRP A 197 -12.37 13.56 -0.18
CA TRP A 197 -11.89 13.34 -1.53
C TRP A 197 -11.16 14.60 -2.06
N ALA A 198 -10.04 14.39 -2.74
CA ALA A 198 -9.26 15.48 -3.31
C ALA A 198 -9.98 16.10 -4.51
N ARG A 199 -10.00 17.43 -4.58
CA ARG A 199 -10.56 18.15 -5.73
C ARG A 199 -9.51 18.27 -6.81
N LEU A 200 -9.35 17.21 -7.59
CA LEU A 200 -8.45 17.23 -8.74
C LEU A 200 -9.06 18.03 -9.91
N PRO A 201 -8.27 18.82 -10.63
CA PRO A 201 -8.73 19.55 -11.82
C PRO A 201 -9.35 18.62 -12.87
N TYR A 202 -10.37 19.10 -13.55
CA TYR A 202 -11.03 18.30 -14.59
C TYR A 202 -10.06 17.89 -15.71
N GLU A 203 -9.19 18.79 -16.12
CA GLU A 203 -8.17 18.55 -17.14
C GLU A 203 -7.23 17.42 -16.76
N PHE A 204 -6.82 17.38 -15.49
CA PHE A 204 -6.02 16.27 -14.96
C PHE A 204 -6.76 14.93 -15.02
N ILE A 205 -8.03 14.90 -14.61
CA ILE A 205 -8.85 13.68 -14.64
C ILE A 205 -9.02 13.20 -16.09
N ALA A 206 -9.24 14.11 -17.03
CA ALA A 206 -9.40 13.78 -18.45
C ALA A 206 -8.12 13.16 -19.05
N VAL A 207 -6.93 13.68 -18.73
CA VAL A 207 -5.64 13.12 -19.16
C VAL A 207 -5.41 11.76 -18.55
N SER A 208 -5.59 11.63 -17.23
CA SER A 208 -5.43 10.35 -16.52
C SER A 208 -6.38 9.28 -17.07
N TYR A 209 -7.63 9.62 -17.34
CA TYR A 209 -8.60 8.71 -17.96
C TYR A 209 -8.12 8.25 -19.34
N THR A 210 -7.61 9.15 -20.16
CA THR A 210 -7.12 8.82 -21.49
C THR A 210 -5.96 7.85 -21.44
N HIS A 211 -4.94 8.11 -20.61
CA HIS A 211 -3.77 7.26 -20.50
C HIS A 211 -4.08 5.88 -19.90
N LEU A 212 -5.07 5.79 -19.00
CA LEU A 212 -5.51 4.51 -18.42
C LEU A 212 -6.36 3.67 -19.37
N THR A 213 -7.03 4.28 -20.34
CA THR A 213 -7.99 3.58 -21.23
C THR A 213 -7.45 3.29 -22.62
N LEU A 214 -6.41 3.99 -23.06
CA LEU A 214 -5.74 3.68 -24.32
C LEU A 214 -4.74 2.54 -24.08
N PRO A 215 -4.68 1.53 -24.97
CA PRO A 215 -3.58 0.58 -24.94
C PRO A 215 -2.30 1.36 -25.09
N THR A 216 -1.35 1.16 -24.19
CA THR A 216 0.03 1.62 -24.39
C THR A 216 0.49 1.02 -25.71
N MET A 217 0.61 1.87 -26.72
CA MET A 217 1.27 1.47 -27.96
C MET A 217 2.73 1.32 -27.58
N ASP A 218 3.19 0.08 -27.48
CA ASP A 218 4.60 -0.24 -27.36
C ASP A 218 5.34 0.48 -28.51
N SER A 219 6.18 1.43 -28.14
CA SER A 219 7.09 2.15 -29.02
C SER A 219 8.43 1.43 -29.14
#